data_34f6182412156e662c023032512e365f
#
_entry.id   34f6182412156e662c023032512e365f
#
_cell.length_a   1.000
_cell.length_b   1.000
_cell.length_c   1.000
_cell.angle_alpha   90.00
_cell.angle_beta   90.00
_cell.angle_gamma   90.00
#
_symmetry.space_group_name_H-M   'P 1'
#
loop_
_entity.id
_entity.type
_entity.pdbx_description
1 polymer ?
#
loop_
_entity_poly.entity_id
_entity_poly.type
_entity_poly.pdbx_seq_one_letter_code
_entity_poly.pdbx_strand_id
1 'polypeptide(L)'
;MLRNCRLFFIVLLSSFPLNGFDPSPEGVWRTIDDNTHKPRGLVRLYEQDGAVFGKIEASLDPKEADQVCERCSGDRKNKRVVGMVVMRNMKKRGSEYAGGDILDPDTGQVYRCKFTLEDGGRKLVVRGFIGISLLGRSQTWLRQE
;
A
#
# COMPACT_ATOMS: atom_id res chain seq x y z
N MET A 1 -62.02 -0.39 41.91
CA MET A 1 -61.23 -1.35 41.09
C MET A 1 -60.24 -0.60 40.19
N LEU A 2 -59.02 -0.55 40.61
CA LEU A 2 -57.93 0.14 39.86
C LEU A 2 -57.27 -0.87 38.92
N ARG A 3 -57.51 -0.74 37.62
CA ARG A 3 -56.80 -1.53 36.60
C ARG A 3 -55.46 -0.82 36.25
N ASN A 4 -54.37 -1.43 36.72
CA ASN A 4 -53.00 -1.04 36.38
C ASN A 4 -52.73 -1.28 34.89
N CYS A 5 -52.61 -0.21 34.13
CA CYS A 5 -52.12 -0.25 32.76
C CYS A 5 -50.59 -0.08 32.82
N ARG A 6 -49.83 -1.19 32.74
CA ARG A 6 -48.37 -1.15 32.60
C ARG A 6 -48.03 -0.85 31.15
N LEU A 7 -47.64 0.38 30.90
CA LEU A 7 -47.01 0.73 29.63
C LEU A 7 -45.61 0.06 29.56
N PHE A 8 -45.51 -0.92 28.70
CA PHE A 8 -44.19 -1.45 28.29
C PHE A 8 -43.56 -0.47 27.29
N PHE A 9 -42.57 0.26 27.73
CA PHE A 9 -41.67 1.04 26.82
C PHE A 9 -40.75 0.04 26.14
N ILE A 10 -41.03 -0.31 24.88
CA ILE A 10 -40.08 -1.05 24.01
C ILE A 10 -39.07 -0.04 23.52
N VAL A 11 -37.86 -0.04 24.13
CA VAL A 11 -36.72 0.68 23.62
C VAL A 11 -36.20 -0.11 22.41
N LEU A 12 -36.54 0.36 21.20
CA LEU A 12 -35.93 -0.10 19.98
C LEU A 12 -34.51 0.43 19.96
N LEU A 13 -33.56 -0.42 20.36
CA LEU A 13 -32.12 -0.18 20.03
C LEU A 13 -31.96 -0.33 18.52
N SER A 14 -31.97 0.79 17.83
CA SER A 14 -31.53 0.86 16.44
C SER A 14 -30.02 0.66 16.43
N SER A 15 -29.55 -0.56 16.12
CA SER A 15 -28.17 -0.84 15.80
C SER A 15 -27.85 -0.20 14.44
N PHE A 16 -27.26 0.99 14.48
CA PHE A 16 -26.62 1.57 13.29
C PHE A 16 -25.43 0.68 12.95
N PRO A 17 -25.33 0.16 11.69
CA PRO A 17 -24.11 -0.47 11.26
C PRO A 17 -23.02 0.61 11.28
N LEU A 18 -21.99 0.41 12.09
CA LEU A 18 -20.72 1.12 11.97
C LEU A 18 -20.15 0.66 10.63
N ASN A 19 -20.41 1.43 9.57
CA ASN A 19 -19.68 1.30 8.32
C ASN A 19 -18.24 1.66 8.64
N GLY A 20 -17.44 0.63 8.94
CA GLY A 20 -15.99 0.78 9.04
C GLY A 20 -15.50 1.33 7.71
N PHE A 21 -15.01 2.57 7.71
CA PHE A 21 -14.38 3.16 6.54
C PHE A 21 -13.07 2.42 6.32
N ASP A 22 -13.02 1.55 5.32
CA ASP A 22 -11.77 0.93 4.88
C ASP A 22 -10.86 2.04 4.34
N PRO A 23 -9.67 2.25 4.92
CA PRO A 23 -8.79 3.29 4.44
C PRO A 23 -8.33 2.97 3.00
N SER A 24 -8.31 4.01 2.15
CA SER A 24 -7.78 3.90 0.80
C SER A 24 -6.25 3.78 0.82
N PRO A 25 -5.63 2.95 -0.04
CA PRO A 25 -4.18 2.93 -0.21
C PRO A 25 -3.64 4.14 -0.98
N GLU A 26 -4.49 4.89 -1.68
CA GLU A 26 -4.07 6.03 -2.48
C GLU A 26 -3.42 7.11 -1.62
N GLY A 27 -2.42 7.77 -2.19
CA GLY A 27 -1.67 8.83 -1.54
C GLY A 27 -0.17 8.62 -1.63
N VAL A 28 0.59 9.41 -0.88
CA VAL A 28 2.05 9.37 -0.87
C VAL A 28 2.54 8.59 0.33
N TRP A 29 3.50 7.71 0.07
CA TRP A 29 4.08 6.82 1.05
C TRP A 29 5.58 7.01 1.10
N ARG A 30 6.11 7.14 2.30
CA ARG A 30 7.54 7.21 2.59
C ARG A 30 8.09 5.81 2.75
N THR A 31 9.00 5.43 1.87
CA THR A 31 9.73 4.15 1.98
C THR A 31 10.87 4.28 2.97
N ILE A 32 11.18 3.18 3.64
CA ILE A 32 12.25 3.09 4.63
C ILE A 32 13.31 2.14 4.09
N ASP A 33 14.56 2.57 4.11
CA ASP A 33 15.69 1.73 3.76
C ASP A 33 15.90 0.64 4.81
N ASP A 34 16.01 -0.62 4.37
CA ASP A 34 16.10 -1.78 5.27
C ASP A 34 17.41 -1.84 6.07
N ASN A 35 18.48 -1.27 5.56
CA ASN A 35 19.79 -1.32 6.18
C ASN A 35 20.01 -0.14 7.14
N THR A 36 19.61 1.06 6.71
CA THR A 36 19.84 2.29 7.49
C THR A 36 18.66 2.67 8.37
N HIS A 37 17.47 2.08 8.13
CA HIS A 37 16.19 2.43 8.77
C HIS A 37 15.79 3.90 8.59
N LYS A 38 16.36 4.58 7.58
CA LYS A 38 16.06 5.97 7.24
C LYS A 38 15.07 6.06 6.08
N PRO A 39 14.30 7.14 6.01
CA PRO A 39 13.48 7.43 4.84
C PRO A 39 14.35 7.50 3.57
N ARG A 40 13.93 6.79 2.51
CA ARG A 40 14.68 6.70 1.26
C ARG A 40 14.00 7.43 0.10
N GLY A 41 12.70 7.25 -0.03
CA GLY A 41 11.96 7.82 -1.14
C GLY A 41 10.48 8.01 -0.86
N LEU A 42 9.81 8.65 -1.80
CA LEU A 42 8.36 8.81 -1.80
C LEU A 42 7.77 8.02 -2.97
N VAL A 43 6.77 7.22 -2.68
CA VAL A 43 5.99 6.46 -3.66
C VAL A 43 4.55 6.93 -3.60
N ARG A 44 4.01 7.34 -4.73
CA ARG A 44 2.58 7.64 -4.87
C ARG A 44 1.84 6.40 -5.30
N LEU A 45 0.90 5.94 -4.47
CA LEU A 45 -0.08 4.93 -4.86
C LEU A 45 -1.31 5.61 -5.45
N TYR A 46 -1.81 5.06 -6.55
CA TYR A 46 -3.00 5.54 -7.26
C TYR A 46 -3.74 4.37 -7.88
N GLU A 47 -5.06 4.53 -8.02
CA GLU A 47 -5.90 3.55 -8.69
C GLU A 47 -6.08 3.90 -10.17
N GLN A 48 -5.99 2.90 -11.02
CA GLN A 48 -6.27 2.98 -12.45
C GLN A 48 -6.88 1.67 -12.91
N ASP A 49 -8.04 1.76 -13.58
CA ASP A 49 -8.76 0.61 -14.14
C ASP A 49 -9.01 -0.54 -13.13
N GLY A 50 -9.34 -0.18 -11.90
CA GLY A 50 -9.65 -1.12 -10.83
C GLY A 50 -8.43 -1.82 -10.20
N ALA A 51 -7.23 -1.34 -10.46
CA ALA A 51 -5.99 -1.83 -9.87
C ALA A 51 -5.17 -0.67 -9.29
N VAL A 52 -4.38 -0.95 -8.26
CA VAL A 52 -3.47 0.01 -7.64
C VAL A 52 -2.09 -0.12 -8.25
N PHE A 53 -1.51 1.02 -8.56
CA PHE A 53 -0.16 1.21 -9.08
C PHE A 53 0.64 2.10 -8.12
N GLY A 54 1.96 1.97 -8.16
CA GLY A 54 2.86 2.80 -7.36
C GLY A 54 3.97 3.39 -8.22
N LYS A 55 4.07 4.73 -8.20
CA LYS A 55 5.09 5.50 -8.92
C LYS A 55 6.05 6.14 -7.94
N ILE A 56 7.36 6.02 -8.16
CA ILE A 56 8.36 6.76 -7.41
C ILE A 56 8.21 8.24 -7.74
N GLU A 57 7.88 9.03 -6.73
CA GLU A 57 7.64 10.46 -6.86
C GLU A 57 8.91 11.29 -6.59
N ALA A 58 9.72 10.83 -5.62
CA ALA A 58 10.98 11.48 -5.28
C ALA A 58 11.95 10.50 -4.63
N SER A 59 13.25 10.75 -4.78
CA SER A 59 14.29 10.23 -3.90
C SER A 59 14.55 11.25 -2.79
N LEU A 60 14.74 10.78 -1.57
CA LEU A 60 15.12 11.61 -0.42
C LEU A 60 16.66 11.70 -0.27
N ASP A 61 17.41 10.91 -1.04
CA ASP A 61 18.85 11.08 -1.19
C ASP A 61 19.14 11.86 -2.49
N PRO A 62 19.73 13.07 -2.39
CA PRO A 62 20.08 13.87 -3.58
C PRO A 62 21.01 13.14 -4.56
N LYS A 63 21.83 12.19 -4.08
CA LYS A 63 22.72 11.39 -4.93
C LYS A 63 21.99 10.41 -5.82
N GLU A 64 20.77 10.02 -5.44
CA GLU A 64 19.93 9.09 -6.19
C GLU A 64 18.88 9.80 -7.06
N ALA A 65 18.81 11.14 -7.02
CA ALA A 65 17.76 11.89 -7.72
C ALA A 65 17.74 11.67 -9.24
N ASP A 66 18.92 11.45 -9.84
CA ASP A 66 19.08 11.21 -11.28
C ASP A 66 19.39 9.75 -11.63
N GLN A 67 19.24 8.83 -10.66
CA GLN A 67 19.48 7.41 -10.88
C GLN A 67 18.62 6.88 -12.02
N VAL A 68 19.25 6.04 -12.86
CA VAL A 68 18.56 5.26 -13.90
C VAL A 68 18.59 3.77 -13.56
N CYS A 69 17.59 3.02 -13.99
CA CYS A 69 17.56 1.58 -13.77
C CYS A 69 18.34 0.83 -14.86
N GLU A 70 19.63 0.71 -14.68
CA GLU A 70 20.50 0.03 -15.63
C GLU A 70 20.26 -1.49 -15.68
N ARG A 71 19.83 -2.08 -14.57
CA ARG A 71 19.56 -3.51 -14.42
C ARG A 71 18.12 -3.91 -14.74
N CYS A 72 17.25 -2.95 -14.99
CA CYS A 72 15.89 -3.22 -15.41
C CYS A 72 15.83 -3.85 -16.80
N SER A 73 14.72 -4.50 -17.11
CA SER A 73 14.39 -5.02 -18.44
C SER A 73 13.12 -4.37 -18.99
N GLY A 74 12.84 -4.61 -20.29
CA GLY A 74 11.64 -4.13 -20.95
C GLY A 74 11.54 -2.61 -20.99
N ASP A 75 10.34 -2.10 -20.73
CA ASP A 75 9.99 -0.68 -20.79
C ASP A 75 10.69 0.19 -19.73
N ARG A 76 11.25 -0.43 -18.68
CA ARG A 76 11.95 0.26 -17.60
C ARG A 76 13.48 0.29 -17.72
N LYS A 77 14.04 -0.40 -18.72
CA LYS A 77 15.50 -0.43 -18.97
C LYS A 77 16.04 0.97 -19.22
N ASN A 78 17.06 1.35 -18.47
CA ASN A 78 17.75 2.65 -18.57
C ASN A 78 16.83 3.87 -18.40
N LYS A 79 15.65 3.69 -17.79
CA LYS A 79 14.76 4.80 -17.46
C LYS A 79 15.10 5.39 -16.09
N ARG A 80 14.80 6.67 -15.90
CA ARG A 80 14.94 7.31 -14.59
C ARG A 80 14.08 6.59 -13.55
N VAL A 81 14.65 6.38 -12.38
CA VAL A 81 13.97 5.75 -11.25
C VAL A 81 12.89 6.67 -10.71
N VAL A 82 13.17 7.96 -10.52
CA VAL A 82 12.15 8.96 -10.19
C VAL A 82 11.18 9.14 -11.36
N GLY A 83 9.91 8.96 -11.13
CA GLY A 83 8.84 8.94 -12.14
C GLY A 83 8.47 7.53 -12.63
N MET A 84 9.24 6.51 -12.25
CA MET A 84 8.99 5.13 -12.69
C MET A 84 7.85 4.49 -11.91
N VAL A 85 6.99 3.75 -12.62
CA VAL A 85 5.98 2.88 -12.01
C VAL A 85 6.67 1.59 -11.58
N VAL A 86 6.86 1.43 -10.27
CA VAL A 86 7.55 0.28 -9.67
C VAL A 86 6.60 -0.77 -9.12
N MET A 87 5.38 -0.40 -8.74
CA MET A 87 4.34 -1.34 -8.31
C MET A 87 3.22 -1.35 -9.34
N ARG A 88 2.77 -2.53 -9.75
CA ARG A 88 1.77 -2.68 -10.83
C ARG A 88 0.69 -3.70 -10.48
N ASN A 89 -0.52 -3.42 -10.94
CA ASN A 89 -1.66 -4.35 -10.97
C ASN A 89 -2.08 -4.96 -9.63
N MET A 90 -1.98 -4.20 -8.54
CA MET A 90 -2.41 -4.66 -7.24
C MET A 90 -3.93 -4.58 -7.12
N LYS A 91 -4.59 -5.70 -6.88
CA LYS A 91 -6.06 -5.78 -6.77
C LYS A 91 -6.49 -6.06 -5.35
N LYS A 92 -7.54 -5.39 -4.91
CA LYS A 92 -8.12 -5.62 -3.59
C LYS A 92 -8.70 -7.05 -3.50
N ARG A 93 -8.31 -7.77 -2.46
CA ARG A 93 -8.77 -9.12 -2.13
C ARG A 93 -9.02 -9.21 -0.63
N GLY A 94 -10.26 -8.94 -0.21
CA GLY A 94 -10.58 -8.82 1.21
C GLY A 94 -9.85 -7.65 1.86
N SER A 95 -9.04 -7.92 2.89
CA SER A 95 -8.26 -6.93 3.62
C SER A 95 -6.86 -6.66 3.05
N GLU A 96 -6.47 -7.37 1.99
CA GLU A 96 -5.17 -7.18 1.33
C GLU A 96 -5.31 -6.77 -0.13
N TYR A 97 -4.22 -6.25 -0.69
CA TYR A 97 -4.03 -6.03 -2.11
C TYR A 97 -2.97 -6.99 -2.62
N ALA A 98 -3.24 -7.69 -3.71
CA ALA A 98 -2.39 -8.76 -4.21
C ALA A 98 -2.52 -8.95 -5.73
N GLY A 99 -1.76 -9.89 -6.27
CA GLY A 99 -1.83 -10.32 -7.67
C GLY A 99 -1.03 -9.47 -8.64
N GLY A 100 -0.35 -8.44 -8.13
CA GLY A 100 0.57 -7.61 -8.90
C GLY A 100 2.03 -7.91 -8.62
N ASP A 101 2.88 -6.97 -9.04
CA ASP A 101 4.33 -7.04 -8.88
C ASP A 101 4.92 -5.74 -8.36
N ILE A 102 6.15 -5.84 -7.86
CA ILE A 102 6.96 -4.72 -7.45
C ILE A 102 8.41 -4.89 -7.96
N LEU A 103 8.94 -3.83 -8.55
CA LEU A 103 10.32 -3.76 -9.02
C LEU A 103 11.23 -3.19 -7.93
N ASP A 104 12.37 -3.82 -7.73
CA ASP A 104 13.52 -3.23 -7.05
C ASP A 104 14.43 -2.57 -8.11
N PRO A 105 14.50 -1.24 -8.18
CA PRO A 105 15.29 -0.57 -9.22
C PRO A 105 16.80 -0.69 -9.02
N ASP A 106 17.27 -1.04 -7.82
CA ASP A 106 18.72 -1.23 -7.55
C ASP A 106 19.22 -2.51 -8.18
N THR A 107 18.41 -3.55 -8.18
CA THR A 107 18.77 -4.88 -8.70
C THR A 107 18.15 -5.19 -10.06
N GLY A 108 17.08 -4.47 -10.44
CA GLY A 108 16.27 -4.78 -11.62
C GLY A 108 15.34 -5.99 -11.43
N GLN A 109 15.33 -6.58 -10.23
CA GLN A 109 14.49 -7.74 -9.92
C GLN A 109 13.03 -7.33 -9.74
N VAL A 110 12.14 -8.08 -10.38
CA VAL A 110 10.69 -7.96 -10.19
C VAL A 110 10.22 -9.07 -9.28
N TYR A 111 9.48 -8.69 -8.24
CA TYR A 111 8.88 -9.60 -7.26
C TYR A 111 7.37 -9.63 -7.42
N ARG A 112 6.75 -10.75 -7.12
CA ARG A 112 5.32 -10.77 -6.83
C ARG A 112 5.08 -9.95 -5.56
N CYS A 113 3.94 -9.28 -5.49
CA CYS A 113 3.69 -8.32 -4.42
C CYS A 113 2.31 -8.50 -3.80
N LYS A 114 2.25 -8.25 -2.51
CA LYS A 114 1.02 -8.00 -1.77
C LYS A 114 1.25 -6.94 -0.72
N PHE A 115 0.21 -6.23 -0.31
CA PHE A 115 0.29 -5.30 0.80
C PHE A 115 -1.02 -5.23 1.59
N THR A 116 -0.90 -4.78 2.83
CA THR A 116 -2.01 -4.47 3.73
C THR A 116 -1.87 -3.05 4.27
N LEU A 117 -3.01 -2.43 4.56
CA LEU A 117 -3.05 -1.18 5.30
C LEU A 117 -3.20 -1.49 6.78
N GLU A 118 -2.37 -0.88 7.60
CA GLU A 118 -2.37 -1.04 9.05
C GLU A 118 -2.44 0.31 9.75
N ASP A 119 -2.66 0.27 11.05
CA ASP A 119 -2.70 1.45 11.91
C ASP A 119 -3.66 2.54 11.36
N GLY A 120 -4.90 2.13 11.01
CA GLY A 120 -5.90 3.04 10.47
C GLY A 120 -5.54 3.68 9.13
N GLY A 121 -4.71 3.01 8.32
CA GLY A 121 -4.25 3.49 7.03
C GLY A 121 -3.00 4.37 7.08
N ARG A 122 -2.34 4.47 8.23
CA ARG A 122 -1.09 5.23 8.39
C ARG A 122 0.15 4.44 7.99
N LYS A 123 0.05 3.12 7.96
CA LYS A 123 1.13 2.21 7.58
C LYS A 123 0.69 1.32 6.43
N LEU A 124 1.62 1.05 5.53
CA LEU A 124 1.48 0.11 4.44
C LEU A 124 2.55 -0.97 4.63
N VAL A 125 2.12 -2.21 4.86
CA VAL A 125 3.05 -3.34 4.94
C VAL A 125 3.10 -4.00 3.57
N VAL A 126 4.22 -3.82 2.88
CA VAL A 126 4.47 -4.30 1.51
C VAL A 126 5.34 -5.55 1.59
N ARG A 127 4.91 -6.63 0.95
CA ARG A 127 5.67 -7.88 0.87
C ARG A 127 5.95 -8.23 -0.58
N GLY A 128 7.23 -8.25 -0.93
CA GLY A 128 7.75 -8.78 -2.20
C GLY A 128 8.22 -10.21 -2.01
N PHE A 129 7.93 -11.11 -2.97
CA PHE A 129 8.28 -12.51 -2.88
C PHE A 129 8.47 -13.15 -4.26
N ILE A 130 9.20 -14.27 -4.30
CA ILE A 130 9.37 -15.09 -5.48
C ILE A 130 8.72 -16.46 -5.20
N GLY A 131 7.86 -16.91 -6.12
CA GLY A 131 7.12 -18.16 -5.98
C GLY A 131 6.00 -18.06 -4.93
N ILE A 132 6.27 -18.43 -3.68
CA ILE A 132 5.30 -18.39 -2.58
C ILE A 132 5.61 -17.25 -1.60
N SER A 133 4.58 -16.73 -0.92
CA SER A 133 4.74 -15.54 -0.07
C SER A 133 5.61 -15.77 1.19
N LEU A 134 5.90 -17.03 1.56
CA LEU A 134 6.85 -17.36 2.62
C LEU A 134 8.30 -17.03 2.25
N LEU A 135 8.64 -17.06 0.95
CA LEU A 135 9.97 -16.74 0.41
C LEU A 135 10.02 -15.29 -0.04
N GLY A 136 9.93 -14.37 0.91
CA GLY A 136 9.88 -12.96 0.59
C GLY A 136 10.37 -12.07 1.72
N ARG A 137 10.32 -10.76 1.46
CA ARG A 137 10.71 -9.69 2.38
C ARG A 137 9.59 -8.68 2.50
N SER A 138 9.36 -8.22 3.72
CA SER A 138 8.39 -7.16 4.00
C SER A 138 9.08 -5.86 4.35
N GLN A 139 8.46 -4.76 3.90
CA GLN A 139 8.82 -3.39 4.28
C GLN A 139 7.57 -2.70 4.80
N THR A 140 7.76 -1.81 5.77
CA THR A 140 6.70 -0.93 6.25
C THR A 140 6.93 0.47 5.69
N TRP A 141 5.96 0.96 4.92
CA TRP A 141 5.97 2.34 4.42
C TRP A 141 5.05 3.19 5.28
N LEU A 142 5.39 4.44 5.46
CA LEU A 142 4.64 5.37 6.29
C LEU A 142 3.90 6.38 5.41
N ARG A 143 2.63 6.62 5.71
CA ARG A 143 1.87 7.64 4.99
C ARG A 143 2.50 9.02 5.18
N GLN A 144 2.72 9.71 4.07
CA GLN A 144 3.16 11.10 4.09
C GLN A 144 1.93 11.98 4.26
N GLU A 145 1.92 12.82 5.31
CA GLU A 145 0.91 13.85 5.55
C GLU A 145 1.17 15.11 4.72
#